data_05829e2654854143a3b97f7ca15556d6
#
_entry.id   05829e2654854143a3b97f7ca15556d6
#
_cell.length_a   1.000
_cell.length_b   1.000
_cell.length_c   1.000
_cell.angle_alpha   90.00
_cell.angle_beta   90.00
_cell.angle_gamma   90.00
#
_symmetry.space_group_name_H-M   'P 1'
#
loop_
_entity.id
_entity.type
_entity.pdbx_description
1 polymer ?
#
loop_
_entity_poly.entity_id
_entity_poly.type
_entity_poly.pdbx_seq_one_letter_code
_entity_poly.pdbx_strand_id
1 'polypeptide(L)'
;YGKKYSNKTNKRKIEITTESYMFKKNNVLKIYSNNIEWVNHNVEHNSPVYSGTFYIYKTSKGMVIVNRVAVDDYISKVVSSEIGGEAPMEALKAQAVCARTYILKCSKSKYKKYNAIADDSTSYQVYNRIGENIKTKKAAKATNGIVMTYENELINAYYFSTSCGYTTDYRIWGKEKKLYLQGTNLTKNKTDIIEEKNFKKIITKNIKSYEDKYPFYRWKTILTSNEISQTISTTYRKNLGKIEKIEILERGTGGIASQILV
;
A
#
# COMPACT_ATOMS: atom_id res chain seq x y z
N TYR A 1 36.08 8.46 -6.32
CA TYR A 1 36.02 9.62 -5.41
C TYR A 1 35.18 10.71 -6.06
N GLY A 2 33.90 10.81 -5.72
CA GLY A 2 33.01 11.85 -6.20
C GLY A 2 33.39 13.19 -5.58
N LYS A 3 33.48 14.27 -6.38
CA LYS A 3 33.64 15.62 -5.86
C LYS A 3 32.47 15.93 -4.94
N LYS A 4 32.73 16.18 -3.65
CA LYS A 4 31.76 16.75 -2.72
C LYS A 4 31.47 18.18 -3.15
N TYR A 5 30.31 18.43 -3.68
CA TYR A 5 29.79 19.79 -3.80
C TYR A 5 29.14 20.14 -2.45
N SER A 6 29.93 20.69 -1.51
CA SER A 6 29.40 21.29 -0.30
C SER A 6 29.10 22.76 -0.59
N ASN A 7 27.86 23.08 -0.92
CA ASN A 7 27.39 24.45 -0.85
C ASN A 7 26.57 24.63 0.43
N LYS A 8 27.20 25.15 1.47
CA LYS A 8 26.50 25.76 2.59
C LYS A 8 25.84 27.04 2.10
N THR A 9 24.60 26.96 1.65
CA THR A 9 23.77 28.18 1.50
C THR A 9 22.30 27.86 1.51
N ASN A 10 21.55 28.72 2.16
CA ASN A 10 20.12 28.82 2.26
C ASN A 10 19.40 28.49 0.95
N LYS A 11 18.43 27.56 1.01
CA LYS A 11 17.38 27.27 0.03
C LYS A 11 17.81 27.39 -1.44
N ARG A 12 18.60 26.46 -1.96
CA ARG A 12 18.81 26.37 -3.41
C ARG A 12 17.99 25.22 -4.00
N LYS A 13 17.15 25.58 -4.95
CA LYS A 13 16.51 24.64 -5.87
C LYS A 13 17.59 24.12 -6.82
N ILE A 14 17.79 22.79 -6.85
CA ILE A 14 18.68 22.13 -7.81
C ILE A 14 17.81 21.43 -8.84
N GLU A 15 17.95 21.82 -10.09
CA GLU A 15 17.33 21.11 -11.18
C GLU A 15 18.28 20.00 -11.69
N ILE A 16 17.77 18.78 -11.77
CA ILE A 16 18.52 17.60 -12.24
C ILE A 16 17.78 17.03 -13.43
N THR A 17 18.45 17.00 -14.58
CA THR A 17 17.96 16.39 -15.82
C THR A 17 18.86 15.22 -16.24
N THR A 18 18.42 14.40 -17.18
CA THR A 18 19.23 13.32 -17.75
C THR A 18 20.50 13.81 -18.44
N GLU A 19 20.54 15.08 -18.85
CA GLU A 19 21.68 15.75 -19.50
C GLU A 19 22.63 16.41 -18.52
N SER A 20 22.31 16.39 -17.22
CA SER A 20 23.16 17.01 -16.20
C SER A 20 24.56 16.43 -16.20
N TYR A 21 25.55 17.32 -16.12
CA TYR A 21 26.98 16.96 -16.10
C TYR A 21 27.33 15.93 -15.01
N MET A 22 26.56 15.91 -13.92
CA MET A 22 26.73 14.96 -12.83
C MET A 22 26.63 13.49 -13.24
N PHE A 23 25.94 13.18 -14.33
CA PHE A 23 25.83 11.81 -14.88
C PHE A 23 26.92 11.46 -15.89
N LYS A 24 27.81 12.40 -16.27
CA LYS A 24 28.82 12.14 -17.31
C LYS A 24 29.86 11.08 -16.94
N LYS A 25 30.11 10.88 -15.64
CA LYS A 25 31.08 9.90 -15.13
C LYS A 25 30.44 8.63 -14.58
N ASN A 26 29.24 8.72 -14.00
CA ASN A 26 28.52 7.61 -13.42
C ASN A 26 27.03 7.79 -13.69
N ASN A 27 26.34 6.71 -14.03
CA ASN A 27 24.89 6.72 -14.22
C ASN A 27 24.08 6.86 -12.90
N VAL A 28 24.77 7.14 -11.79
CA VAL A 28 24.14 7.28 -10.46
C VAL A 28 24.68 8.53 -9.76
N LEU A 29 23.75 9.37 -9.33
CA LEU A 29 24.02 10.51 -8.48
C LEU A 29 23.53 10.19 -7.07
N LYS A 30 24.36 10.49 -6.06
CA LYS A 30 24.03 10.31 -4.65
C LYS A 30 23.92 11.65 -3.97
N ILE A 31 22.77 11.93 -3.35
CA ILE A 31 22.49 13.17 -2.63
C ILE A 31 22.26 12.85 -1.17
N TYR A 32 23.01 13.53 -0.31
CA TYR A 32 22.85 13.46 1.14
C TYR A 32 22.19 14.72 1.65
N SER A 33 21.16 14.58 2.46
CA SER A 33 20.57 15.68 3.21
C SER A 33 19.79 15.15 4.39
N ASN A 34 19.68 15.93 5.44
CA ASN A 34 18.80 15.61 6.56
C ASN A 34 17.34 15.94 6.24
N ASN A 35 17.11 16.90 5.35
CA ASN A 35 15.79 17.30 4.88
C ASN A 35 15.87 17.65 3.39
N ILE A 36 15.33 16.80 2.55
CA ILE A 36 15.18 17.06 1.12
C ILE A 36 13.70 17.28 0.85
N GLU A 37 13.35 18.48 0.47
CA GLU A 37 12.04 18.81 -0.05
C GLU A 37 12.01 18.47 -1.54
N TRP A 38 11.07 17.61 -1.93
CA TRP A 38 10.84 17.29 -3.33
C TRP A 38 9.76 18.21 -3.89
N VAL A 39 10.16 19.16 -4.72
CA VAL A 39 9.23 20.04 -5.40
C VAL A 39 8.83 19.41 -6.72
N ASN A 40 7.61 18.88 -6.78
CA ASN A 40 7.01 18.41 -8.01
C ASN A 40 6.03 19.47 -8.52
N HIS A 41 6.29 20.03 -9.69
CA HIS A 41 5.47 21.09 -10.29
C HIS A 41 4.03 20.67 -10.63
N ASN A 42 3.73 19.36 -10.62
CA ASN A 42 2.43 18.82 -11.01
C ASN A 42 1.57 18.33 -9.82
N VAL A 43 1.95 18.62 -8.57
CA VAL A 43 1.18 18.17 -7.40
C VAL A 43 0.72 19.39 -6.61
N GLU A 44 -0.59 19.55 -6.49
CA GLU A 44 -1.26 20.64 -5.76
C GLU A 44 -1.10 20.56 -4.23
N HIS A 45 -0.37 19.57 -3.72
CA HIS A 45 -0.21 19.34 -2.28
C HIS A 45 1.20 19.65 -1.80
N ASN A 46 1.31 19.95 -0.50
CA ASN A 46 2.56 20.27 0.18
C ASN A 46 3.71 19.36 -0.28
N SER A 47 4.82 19.97 -0.67
CA SER A 47 6.01 19.25 -1.10
C SER A 47 6.47 18.29 -0.02
N PRO A 48 6.58 16.98 -0.29
CA PRO A 48 6.99 16.02 0.72
C PRO A 48 8.45 16.23 1.12
N VAL A 49 8.71 16.15 2.43
CA VAL A 49 10.07 16.25 2.99
C VAL A 49 10.60 14.84 3.25
N TYR A 50 11.79 14.58 2.74
CA TYR A 50 12.47 13.28 2.86
C TYR A 50 13.69 13.38 3.77
N SER A 51 13.92 12.33 4.55
CA SER A 51 15.16 12.09 5.28
C SER A 51 16.02 11.03 4.58
N GLY A 52 17.30 10.96 4.97
CA GLY A 52 18.20 9.93 4.49
C GLY A 52 18.96 10.30 3.22
N THR A 53 19.11 9.36 2.29
CA THR A 53 19.94 9.53 1.11
C THR A 53 19.14 9.24 -0.15
N PHE A 54 19.27 10.10 -1.16
CA PHE A 54 18.76 9.84 -2.50
C PHE A 54 19.84 9.24 -3.40
N TYR A 55 19.43 8.24 -4.18
CA TYR A 55 20.17 7.73 -5.32
C TYR A 55 19.34 7.99 -6.58
N ILE A 56 19.89 8.73 -7.50
CA ILE A 56 19.24 9.04 -8.79
C ILE A 56 19.98 8.29 -9.87
N TYR A 57 19.30 7.34 -10.49
CA TYR A 57 19.83 6.51 -11.57
C TYR A 57 19.37 7.08 -12.91
N LYS A 58 20.34 7.33 -13.81
CA LYS A 58 20.04 7.60 -15.23
C LYS A 58 19.71 6.28 -15.92
N THR A 59 18.62 6.26 -16.66
CA THR A 59 18.19 5.10 -17.47
C THR A 59 17.87 5.53 -18.88
N SER A 60 17.70 4.60 -19.80
CA SER A 60 17.27 4.88 -21.19
C SER A 60 15.87 5.49 -21.28
N LYS A 61 15.05 5.35 -20.23
CA LYS A 61 13.66 5.84 -20.17
C LYS A 61 13.47 7.06 -19.24
N GLY A 62 14.57 7.67 -18.79
CA GLY A 62 14.53 8.80 -17.86
C GLY A 62 15.32 8.52 -16.58
N MET A 63 14.83 8.99 -15.43
CA MET A 63 15.48 8.85 -14.15
C MET A 63 14.66 8.00 -13.18
N VAL A 64 15.35 7.19 -12.39
CA VAL A 64 14.78 6.46 -11.26
C VAL A 64 15.37 7.04 -9.98
N ILE A 65 14.50 7.42 -9.05
CA ILE A 65 14.89 8.02 -7.79
C ILE A 65 14.62 7.01 -6.68
N VAL A 66 15.64 6.75 -5.87
CA VAL A 66 15.55 5.84 -4.72
C VAL A 66 15.91 6.59 -3.46
N ASN A 67 15.02 6.57 -2.49
CA ASN A 67 15.26 7.10 -1.15
C ASN A 67 15.73 5.97 -0.22
N ARG A 68 16.95 6.06 0.29
CA ARG A 68 17.46 5.20 1.36
C ARG A 68 17.24 5.90 2.68
N VAL A 69 16.36 5.35 3.51
CA VAL A 69 15.87 5.93 4.75
C VAL A 69 15.94 4.91 5.89
N ALA A 70 16.08 5.37 7.12
CA ALA A 70 15.97 4.51 8.31
C ALA A 70 14.55 3.93 8.41
N VAL A 71 14.44 2.68 8.89
CA VAL A 71 13.14 1.97 8.93
C VAL A 71 12.11 2.76 9.73
N ASP A 72 12.44 3.29 10.90
CA ASP A 72 11.46 4.01 11.72
C ASP A 72 11.00 5.33 11.11
N ASP A 73 11.88 6.04 10.41
CA ASP A 73 11.50 7.23 9.64
C ASP A 73 10.58 6.87 8.47
N TYR A 74 10.85 5.75 7.78
CA TYR A 74 9.97 5.20 6.76
C TYR A 74 8.61 4.86 7.35
N ILE A 75 8.56 4.09 8.44
CA ILE A 75 7.32 3.65 9.08
C ILE A 75 6.47 4.83 9.56
N SER A 76 7.09 5.84 10.18
CA SER A 76 6.37 7.04 10.62
C SER A 76 5.62 7.71 9.48
N LYS A 77 6.24 7.82 8.30
CA LYS A 77 5.65 8.44 7.10
C LYS A 77 4.63 7.55 6.39
N VAL A 78 4.83 6.23 6.43
CA VAL A 78 3.81 5.27 5.96
C VAL A 78 2.57 5.35 6.83
N VAL A 79 2.70 5.28 8.16
CA VAL A 79 1.55 5.36 9.08
C VAL A 79 0.78 6.66 8.88
N SER A 80 1.50 7.79 8.73
CA SER A 80 0.87 9.08 8.44
C SER A 80 0.07 9.05 7.14
N SER A 81 0.62 8.42 6.10
CA SER A 81 0.01 8.38 4.77
C SER A 81 -1.13 7.39 4.64
N GLU A 82 -1.12 6.29 5.41
CA GLU A 82 -2.12 5.23 5.34
C GLU A 82 -3.36 5.52 6.22
N ILE A 83 -3.17 5.96 7.47
CA ILE A 83 -4.29 6.17 8.41
C ILE A 83 -4.37 7.57 9.00
N GLY A 84 -3.46 8.47 8.63
CA GLY A 84 -3.38 9.82 9.18
C GLY A 84 -2.83 9.88 10.60
N GLY A 85 -2.58 11.09 11.09
CA GLY A 85 -2.02 11.33 12.43
C GLY A 85 -3.07 11.46 13.54
N GLU A 86 -4.36 11.49 13.21
CA GLU A 86 -5.44 11.73 14.18
C GLU A 86 -6.01 10.45 14.81
N ALA A 87 -5.62 9.29 14.32
CA ALA A 87 -6.02 8.01 14.90
C ALA A 87 -5.53 7.86 16.36
N PRO A 88 -6.20 7.04 17.18
CA PRO A 88 -5.75 6.71 18.53
C PRO A 88 -4.33 6.13 18.53
N MET A 89 -3.56 6.43 19.56
CA MET A 89 -2.14 6.02 19.63
C MET A 89 -1.93 4.51 19.47
N GLU A 90 -2.79 3.68 20.04
CA GLU A 90 -2.67 2.22 19.91
C GLU A 90 -2.98 1.75 18.48
N ALA A 91 -3.87 2.41 17.77
CA ALA A 91 -4.10 2.15 16.35
C ALA A 91 -2.87 2.53 15.50
N LEU A 92 -2.26 3.69 15.79
CA LEU A 92 -1.01 4.12 15.12
C LEU A 92 0.13 3.13 15.39
N LYS A 93 0.26 2.61 16.62
CA LYS A 93 1.24 1.58 16.99
C LYS A 93 0.97 0.27 16.25
N ALA A 94 -0.27 -0.19 16.20
CA ALA A 94 -0.66 -1.40 15.46
C ALA A 94 -0.32 -1.27 13.97
N GLN A 95 -0.67 -0.14 13.36
CA GLN A 95 -0.32 0.15 11.96
C GLN A 95 1.20 0.18 11.75
N ALA A 96 1.97 0.73 12.70
CA ALA A 96 3.43 0.75 12.60
C ALA A 96 4.04 -0.65 12.62
N VAL A 97 3.51 -1.56 13.46
CA VAL A 97 3.94 -2.97 13.50
C VAL A 97 3.56 -3.70 12.20
N CYS A 98 2.34 -3.49 11.69
CA CYS A 98 1.90 -4.05 10.41
C CYS A 98 2.81 -3.58 9.26
N ALA A 99 3.01 -2.28 9.14
CA ALA A 99 3.80 -1.68 8.07
C ALA A 99 5.27 -2.13 8.11
N ARG A 100 5.86 -2.22 9.30
CA ARG A 100 7.24 -2.71 9.49
C ARG A 100 7.35 -4.18 9.09
N THR A 101 6.42 -5.01 9.54
CA THR A 101 6.40 -6.44 9.19
C THR A 101 6.27 -6.63 7.69
N TYR A 102 5.36 -5.88 7.06
CA TYR A 102 5.12 -5.93 5.63
C TYR A 102 6.38 -5.59 4.82
N ILE A 103 7.00 -4.43 5.09
CA ILE A 103 8.17 -4.00 4.29
C ILE A 103 9.39 -4.92 4.50
N LEU A 104 9.59 -5.43 5.70
CA LEU A 104 10.69 -6.35 5.99
C LEU A 104 10.46 -7.74 5.37
N LYS A 105 9.20 -8.17 5.18
CA LYS A 105 8.86 -9.41 4.46
C LYS A 105 9.02 -9.26 2.94
N CYS A 106 8.99 -8.06 2.38
CA CYS A 106 9.13 -7.78 0.95
C CYS A 106 10.56 -8.07 0.45
N SER A 107 10.93 -9.35 0.32
CA SER A 107 12.26 -9.76 -0.13
C SER A 107 12.40 -9.84 -1.65
N LYS A 108 11.30 -9.99 -2.39
CA LYS A 108 11.27 -10.16 -3.86
C LYS A 108 10.79 -8.88 -4.55
N SER A 109 11.65 -7.86 -4.56
CA SER A 109 11.32 -6.61 -5.24
C SER A 109 11.68 -6.64 -6.73
N LYS A 110 10.75 -6.15 -7.57
CA LYS A 110 11.03 -5.85 -8.98
C LYS A 110 12.07 -4.73 -9.17
N TYR A 111 12.37 -4.01 -8.08
CA TYR A 111 13.33 -2.90 -8.05
C TYR A 111 14.73 -3.29 -7.55
N LYS A 112 15.01 -4.58 -7.36
CA LYS A 112 16.29 -5.08 -6.86
C LYS A 112 17.51 -4.52 -7.61
N LYS A 113 17.40 -4.28 -8.92
CA LYS A 113 18.46 -3.68 -9.75
C LYS A 113 18.86 -2.26 -9.31
N TYR A 114 18.01 -1.58 -8.57
CA TYR A 114 18.27 -0.25 -7.98
C TYR A 114 18.53 -0.33 -6.47
N ASN A 115 18.69 -1.52 -5.90
CA ASN A 115 18.78 -1.76 -4.46
C ASN A 115 17.57 -1.19 -3.69
N ALA A 116 16.39 -1.19 -4.31
CA ALA A 116 15.14 -0.75 -3.69
C ALA A 116 14.23 -1.94 -3.39
N ILE A 117 13.48 -1.83 -2.29
CA ILE A 117 12.59 -2.89 -1.80
C ILE A 117 11.18 -2.69 -2.35
N ALA A 118 10.70 -1.45 -2.41
CA ALA A 118 9.33 -1.11 -2.77
C ALA A 118 9.30 0.22 -3.54
N ASP A 119 8.17 0.53 -4.16
CA ASP A 119 7.82 1.89 -4.56
C ASP A 119 6.90 2.54 -3.51
N ASP A 120 6.59 3.80 -3.69
CA ASP A 120 5.77 4.63 -2.79
C ASP A 120 4.27 4.61 -3.11
N SER A 121 3.84 3.67 -3.97
CA SER A 121 2.45 3.56 -4.42
C SER A 121 1.65 2.52 -3.62
N THR A 122 0.36 2.47 -3.88
CA THR A 122 -0.57 1.45 -3.35
C THR A 122 -0.24 0.02 -3.76
N SER A 123 0.70 -0.19 -4.71
CA SER A 123 1.23 -1.53 -5.04
C SER A 123 2.04 -2.14 -3.91
N TYR A 124 2.55 -1.30 -3.00
CA TYR A 124 3.27 -1.69 -1.78
C TYR A 124 2.66 -0.99 -0.56
N GLN A 125 3.17 0.17 -0.19
CA GLN A 125 2.68 1.00 0.90
C GLN A 125 2.80 2.47 0.50
N VAL A 126 1.77 3.26 0.74
CA VAL A 126 1.82 4.69 0.46
C VAL A 126 2.83 5.36 1.38
N TYR A 127 3.87 5.93 0.81
CA TYR A 127 4.97 6.54 1.54
C TYR A 127 5.03 8.05 1.28
N ASN A 128 5.03 8.82 2.36
CA ASN A 128 5.26 10.27 2.37
C ASN A 128 4.27 11.09 1.49
N ARG A 129 3.06 10.57 1.29
CA ARG A 129 1.97 11.30 0.62
C ARG A 129 1.42 12.41 1.51
N ILE A 130 1.34 12.15 2.80
CA ILE A 130 1.02 13.12 3.85
C ILE A 130 2.27 13.29 4.71
N GLY A 131 2.64 14.53 5.04
CA GLY A 131 3.81 14.84 5.85
C GLY A 131 3.82 14.11 7.20
N GLU A 132 4.99 13.99 7.79
CA GLU A 132 5.19 13.34 9.07
C GLU A 132 4.41 14.05 10.18
N ASN A 133 3.77 13.28 11.05
CA ASN A 133 3.04 13.74 12.22
C ASN A 133 3.78 13.31 13.51
N ILE A 134 3.77 14.16 14.54
CA ILE A 134 4.43 13.87 15.81
C ILE A 134 3.91 12.58 16.46
N LYS A 135 2.59 12.31 16.36
CA LYS A 135 1.99 11.09 16.92
C LYS A 135 2.45 9.84 16.16
N THR A 136 2.52 9.89 14.81
CA THR A 136 2.98 8.75 14.01
C THR A 136 4.46 8.47 14.25
N LYS A 137 5.28 9.50 14.44
CA LYS A 137 6.68 9.36 14.85
C LYS A 137 6.83 8.70 16.22
N LYS A 138 6.02 9.12 17.21
CA LYS A 138 5.99 8.51 18.54
C LYS A 138 5.57 7.04 18.45
N ALA A 139 4.55 6.71 17.65
CA ALA A 139 4.08 5.34 17.46
C ALA A 139 5.15 4.44 16.83
N ALA A 140 5.81 4.90 15.75
CA ALA A 140 6.91 4.17 15.11
C ALA A 140 8.06 3.90 16.09
N LYS A 141 8.46 4.93 16.86
CA LYS A 141 9.52 4.81 17.86
C LYS A 141 9.14 3.87 19.02
N ALA A 142 7.90 3.97 19.53
CA ALA A 142 7.43 3.14 20.64
C ALA A 142 7.30 1.66 20.26
N THR A 143 7.24 1.34 18.99
CA THR A 143 7.18 -0.01 18.44
C THR A 143 8.45 -0.42 17.69
N ASN A 144 9.56 0.28 17.92
CA ASN A 144 10.83 0.00 17.24
C ASN A 144 11.23 -1.47 17.44
N GLY A 145 11.64 -2.13 16.37
CA GLY A 145 12.03 -3.54 16.36
C GLY A 145 10.88 -4.56 16.49
N ILE A 146 9.65 -4.12 16.79
CA ILE A 146 8.51 -5.02 16.92
C ILE A 146 7.97 -5.40 15.54
N VAL A 147 7.87 -6.70 15.30
CA VAL A 147 7.34 -7.32 14.08
C VAL A 147 6.41 -8.49 14.43
N MET A 148 5.60 -8.91 13.49
CA MET A 148 4.73 -10.09 13.63
C MET A 148 5.36 -11.30 12.93
N THR A 149 5.39 -12.42 13.64
CA THR A 149 5.90 -13.70 13.14
C THR A 149 4.88 -14.81 13.32
N TYR A 150 4.99 -15.83 12.48
CA TYR A 150 4.30 -17.09 12.61
C TYR A 150 5.32 -18.20 12.31
N GLU A 151 5.45 -19.18 13.21
CA GLU A 151 6.47 -20.23 13.11
C GLU A 151 7.90 -19.68 12.87
N ASN A 152 8.27 -18.64 13.61
CA ASN A 152 9.53 -17.91 13.53
C ASN A 152 9.83 -17.18 12.21
N GLU A 153 8.86 -17.13 11.30
CA GLU A 153 8.96 -16.40 10.02
C GLU A 153 8.11 -15.12 10.05
N LEU A 154 8.60 -14.05 9.44
CA LEU A 154 7.78 -12.85 9.24
C LEU A 154 6.51 -13.18 8.47
N ILE A 155 5.36 -12.71 8.95
CA ILE A 155 4.07 -12.90 8.28
C ILE A 155 3.90 -11.95 7.09
N ASN A 156 2.95 -12.25 6.21
CA ASN A 156 2.42 -11.29 5.24
C ASN A 156 1.39 -10.41 5.96
N ALA A 157 1.84 -9.28 6.48
CA ALA A 157 1.02 -8.37 7.28
C ALA A 157 0.17 -7.45 6.37
N TYR A 158 -0.80 -8.03 5.65
CA TYR A 158 -1.72 -7.25 4.83
C TYR A 158 -2.67 -6.43 5.69
N TYR A 159 -2.99 -5.23 5.22
CA TYR A 159 -3.97 -4.35 5.85
C TYR A 159 -4.77 -3.59 4.78
N PHE A 160 -5.94 -3.12 5.17
CA PHE A 160 -6.85 -2.35 4.31
C PHE A 160 -7.73 -1.45 5.19
N SER A 161 -8.39 -0.46 4.59
CA SER A 161 -9.11 0.56 5.35
C SER A 161 -10.42 0.05 5.97
N THR A 162 -11.23 -0.67 5.20
CA THR A 162 -12.59 -1.02 5.61
C THR A 162 -13.05 -2.32 4.98
N SER A 163 -13.57 -3.22 5.78
CA SER A 163 -14.27 -4.43 5.32
C SER A 163 -15.79 -4.16 5.22
N CYS A 164 -16.55 -5.16 4.79
CA CYS A 164 -18.01 -5.14 4.88
C CYS A 164 -18.55 -5.67 6.22
N GLY A 165 -17.71 -5.75 7.25
CA GLY A 165 -17.96 -6.39 8.54
C GLY A 165 -17.39 -7.80 8.62
N TYR A 166 -16.76 -8.27 7.57
CA TYR A 166 -16.13 -9.58 7.49
C TYR A 166 -14.83 -9.48 6.68
N THR A 167 -13.77 -10.11 7.15
CA THR A 167 -12.58 -10.33 6.33
C THR A 167 -12.67 -11.68 5.61
N THR A 168 -11.87 -11.89 4.59
CA THR A 168 -11.77 -13.18 3.90
C THR A 168 -10.44 -13.85 4.19
N ASP A 169 -10.32 -15.14 3.98
CA ASP A 169 -9.04 -15.79 4.14
C ASP A 169 -8.17 -15.72 2.86
N TYR A 170 -6.88 -15.96 3.05
CA TYR A 170 -5.87 -15.80 2.00
C TYR A 170 -6.09 -16.69 0.78
N ARG A 171 -6.84 -17.78 0.91
CA ARG A 171 -7.12 -18.72 -0.19
C ARG A 171 -7.75 -18.07 -1.41
N ILE A 172 -8.43 -16.93 -1.23
CA ILE A 172 -9.01 -16.19 -2.36
C ILE A 172 -7.95 -15.61 -3.31
N TRP A 173 -6.76 -15.34 -2.81
CA TRP A 173 -5.63 -14.79 -3.58
C TRP A 173 -4.62 -15.85 -4.00
N GLY A 174 -4.65 -17.03 -3.38
CA GLY A 174 -3.71 -18.10 -3.60
C GLY A 174 -4.26 -19.46 -3.17
N LYS A 175 -3.57 -20.51 -3.57
CA LYS A 175 -3.98 -21.90 -3.28
C LYS A 175 -3.66 -22.34 -1.85
N GLU A 176 -2.76 -21.65 -1.17
CA GLU A 176 -2.31 -22.02 0.18
C GLU A 176 -3.20 -21.45 1.27
N LYS A 177 -3.56 -22.30 2.23
CA LYS A 177 -4.16 -21.84 3.48
C LYS A 177 -3.07 -21.31 4.39
N LYS A 178 -3.22 -20.06 4.83
CA LYS A 178 -2.35 -19.45 5.86
C LYS A 178 -3.13 -19.27 7.14
N LEU A 179 -2.73 -19.98 8.19
CA LEU A 179 -3.48 -20.01 9.46
C LEU A 179 -3.57 -18.63 10.13
N TYR A 180 -2.62 -17.76 9.89
CA TYR A 180 -2.64 -16.39 10.40
C TYR A 180 -3.38 -15.37 9.50
N LEU A 181 -3.89 -15.80 8.34
CA LEU A 181 -4.68 -14.98 7.40
C LEU A 181 -6.05 -15.63 7.16
N GLN A 182 -6.77 -15.92 8.23
CA GLN A 182 -8.13 -16.43 8.18
C GLN A 182 -9.15 -15.30 8.20
N GLY A 183 -10.29 -15.52 7.54
CA GLY A 183 -11.40 -14.60 7.59
C GLY A 183 -11.97 -14.48 8.99
N THR A 184 -12.32 -13.27 9.38
CA THR A 184 -12.85 -12.93 10.70
C THR A 184 -14.16 -12.17 10.57
N ASN A 185 -15.13 -12.53 11.40
CA ASN A 185 -16.38 -11.81 11.53
C ASN A 185 -16.20 -10.63 12.51
N LEU A 186 -16.30 -9.41 12.01
CA LEU A 186 -16.18 -8.14 12.74
C LEU A 186 -17.56 -7.56 13.13
N THR A 187 -18.65 -8.28 12.82
CA THR A 187 -19.99 -7.85 13.22
C THR A 187 -20.29 -8.23 14.66
N LYS A 188 -21.19 -7.49 15.31
CA LYS A 188 -21.67 -7.83 16.66
C LYS A 188 -22.47 -9.12 16.69
N ASN A 189 -23.16 -9.46 15.59
CA ASN A 189 -23.93 -10.69 15.44
C ASN A 189 -23.15 -11.65 14.54
N LYS A 190 -22.69 -12.74 15.07
CA LYS A 190 -21.89 -13.75 14.35
C LYS A 190 -22.74 -14.55 13.34
N THR A 191 -23.30 -13.88 12.34
CA THR A 191 -24.10 -14.51 11.30
C THR A 191 -23.18 -15.11 10.23
N ASP A 192 -23.42 -16.31 9.80
CA ASP A 192 -22.75 -16.92 8.66
C ASP A 192 -23.25 -16.29 7.35
N ILE A 193 -22.34 -15.96 6.45
CA ILE A 193 -22.61 -15.28 5.17
C ILE A 193 -22.08 -16.02 3.95
N ILE A 194 -21.69 -17.27 4.09
CA ILE A 194 -21.20 -18.09 2.98
C ILE A 194 -22.31 -18.33 1.96
N GLU A 195 -23.55 -18.50 2.42
CA GLU A 195 -24.68 -18.69 1.52
C GLU A 195 -25.12 -17.38 0.85
N GLU A 196 -25.42 -17.43 -0.45
CA GLU A 196 -25.88 -16.30 -1.26
C GLU A 196 -27.08 -15.56 -0.65
N LYS A 197 -28.05 -16.33 -0.14
CA LYS A 197 -29.26 -15.77 0.52
C LYS A 197 -28.91 -14.94 1.77
N ASN A 198 -27.98 -15.42 2.59
CA ASN A 198 -27.53 -14.74 3.78
C ASN A 198 -26.66 -13.53 3.43
N PHE A 199 -25.77 -13.65 2.45
CA PHE A 199 -24.97 -12.52 1.95
C PHE A 199 -25.88 -11.38 1.45
N LYS A 200 -26.87 -11.65 0.63
CA LYS A 200 -27.82 -10.63 0.14
C LYS A 200 -28.52 -9.89 1.27
N LYS A 201 -28.97 -10.61 2.30
CA LYS A 201 -29.60 -9.99 3.47
C LYS A 201 -28.62 -9.06 4.22
N ILE A 202 -27.36 -9.48 4.34
CA ILE A 202 -26.35 -8.76 5.12
C ILE A 202 -25.82 -7.55 4.37
N ILE A 203 -25.56 -7.65 3.10
CA ILE A 203 -24.99 -6.55 2.30
C ILE A 203 -26.00 -5.40 2.12
N THR A 204 -27.31 -5.71 2.13
CA THR A 204 -28.37 -4.70 2.03
C THR A 204 -28.75 -4.06 3.36
N LYS A 205 -28.38 -4.65 4.48
CA LYS A 205 -28.65 -4.14 5.82
C LYS A 205 -27.43 -3.45 6.42
N ASN A 206 -27.67 -2.37 7.14
CA ASN A 206 -26.61 -1.77 7.94
C ASN A 206 -26.42 -2.56 9.23
N ILE A 207 -25.58 -3.60 9.18
CA ILE A 207 -25.27 -4.44 10.34
C ILE A 207 -24.23 -3.72 11.19
N LYS A 208 -24.50 -3.61 12.50
CA LYS A 208 -23.55 -3.03 13.44
C LYS A 208 -22.24 -3.82 13.49
N SER A 209 -21.15 -3.13 13.16
CA SER A 209 -19.78 -3.63 13.25
C SER A 209 -18.87 -2.57 13.83
N TYR A 210 -17.58 -2.85 13.97
CA TYR A 210 -16.60 -1.84 14.34
C TYR A 210 -16.38 -0.79 13.23
N GLU A 211 -16.80 -1.07 12.00
CA GLU A 211 -16.55 -0.29 10.80
C GLU A 211 -17.81 0.38 10.22
N ASP A 212 -18.99 0.20 10.84
CA ASP A 212 -20.29 0.58 10.27
C ASP A 212 -20.49 2.08 10.01
N LYS A 213 -19.61 2.91 10.58
CA LYS A 213 -19.61 4.37 10.40
C LYS A 213 -18.67 4.85 9.29
N TYR A 214 -17.83 3.97 8.72
CA TYR A 214 -16.90 4.37 7.69
C TYR A 214 -17.54 4.41 6.29
N PRO A 215 -17.16 5.37 5.43
CA PRO A 215 -17.80 5.59 4.13
C PRO A 215 -17.82 4.37 3.21
N PHE A 216 -16.76 3.55 3.25
CA PHE A 216 -16.63 2.36 2.40
C PHE A 216 -17.18 1.08 3.01
N TYR A 217 -17.84 1.16 4.17
CA TYR A 217 -18.48 -0.01 4.78
C TYR A 217 -19.61 -0.59 3.91
N ARG A 218 -20.35 0.28 3.23
CA ARG A 218 -21.33 -0.08 2.19
C ARG A 218 -21.17 0.85 1.00
N TRP A 219 -21.06 0.26 -0.15
CA TRP A 219 -20.97 1.00 -1.39
C TRP A 219 -21.67 0.24 -2.52
N LYS A 220 -22.02 0.92 -3.58
CA LYS A 220 -22.64 0.37 -4.78
C LYS A 220 -22.01 1.00 -6.01
N THR A 221 -21.71 0.18 -6.98
CA THR A 221 -21.38 0.63 -8.33
C THR A 221 -22.26 -0.08 -9.36
N ILE A 222 -22.45 0.53 -10.51
CA ILE A 222 -23.19 -0.02 -11.63
C ILE A 222 -22.24 -0.03 -12.80
N LEU A 223 -22.09 -1.19 -13.41
CA LEU A 223 -21.29 -1.38 -14.62
C LEU A 223 -22.18 -1.89 -15.73
N THR A 224 -21.96 -1.41 -16.93
CA THR A 224 -22.64 -1.93 -18.13
C THR A 224 -22.03 -3.27 -18.55
N SER A 225 -22.79 -4.08 -19.28
CA SER A 225 -22.28 -5.33 -19.88
C SER A 225 -21.03 -5.10 -20.74
N ASN A 226 -20.98 -3.99 -21.46
CA ASN A 226 -19.81 -3.64 -22.28
C ASN A 226 -18.56 -3.36 -21.44
N GLU A 227 -18.67 -2.58 -20.35
CA GLU A 227 -17.54 -2.29 -19.45
C GLU A 227 -17.00 -3.58 -18.81
N ILE A 228 -17.88 -4.45 -18.39
CA ILE A 228 -17.47 -5.74 -17.80
C ILE A 228 -16.80 -6.62 -18.86
N SER A 229 -17.39 -6.74 -20.07
CA SER A 229 -16.83 -7.52 -21.18
C SER A 229 -15.43 -7.04 -21.56
N GLN A 230 -15.23 -5.71 -21.64
CA GLN A 230 -13.94 -5.11 -21.93
C GLN A 230 -12.91 -5.37 -20.85
N THR A 231 -13.31 -5.25 -19.57
CA THR A 231 -12.43 -5.50 -18.42
C THR A 231 -11.96 -6.95 -18.40
N ILE A 232 -12.86 -7.90 -18.57
CA ILE A 232 -12.53 -9.33 -18.56
C ILE A 232 -11.67 -9.69 -19.78
N SER A 233 -12.03 -9.23 -20.99
CA SER A 233 -11.26 -9.46 -22.20
C SER A 233 -9.82 -8.92 -22.08
N THR A 234 -9.66 -7.75 -21.49
CA THR A 234 -8.33 -7.15 -21.23
C THR A 234 -7.53 -7.96 -20.22
N THR A 235 -8.17 -8.40 -19.14
CA THR A 235 -7.53 -9.17 -18.07
C THR A 235 -7.01 -10.51 -18.59
N TYR A 236 -7.82 -11.22 -19.36
CA TYR A 236 -7.45 -12.52 -19.93
C TYR A 236 -6.75 -12.42 -21.28
N ARG A 237 -6.55 -11.22 -21.81
CA ARG A 237 -5.96 -10.97 -23.14
C ARG A 237 -6.62 -11.75 -24.27
N LYS A 238 -7.94 -11.92 -24.16
CA LYS A 238 -8.75 -12.70 -25.10
C LYS A 238 -10.08 -11.99 -25.30
N ASN A 239 -10.51 -11.86 -26.54
CA ASN A 239 -11.87 -11.39 -26.83
C ASN A 239 -12.87 -12.48 -26.46
N LEU A 240 -13.65 -12.25 -25.42
CA LEU A 240 -14.65 -13.20 -24.91
C LEU A 240 -16.08 -12.84 -25.38
N GLY A 241 -16.21 -11.80 -26.22
CA GLY A 241 -17.52 -11.35 -26.69
C GLY A 241 -18.26 -10.52 -25.63
N LYS A 242 -19.57 -10.38 -25.84
CA LYS A 242 -20.46 -9.65 -24.93
C LYS A 242 -20.91 -10.58 -23.81
N ILE A 243 -20.80 -10.11 -22.58
CA ILE A 243 -21.29 -10.84 -21.42
C ILE A 243 -22.81 -10.70 -21.33
N GLU A 244 -23.49 -11.82 -21.31
CA GLU A 244 -24.94 -11.89 -21.21
C GLU A 244 -25.40 -12.09 -19.77
N LYS A 245 -24.66 -12.87 -18.97
CA LYS A 245 -25.01 -13.21 -17.59
C LYS A 245 -23.76 -13.33 -16.72
N ILE A 246 -23.89 -12.97 -15.46
CA ILE A 246 -22.91 -13.29 -14.41
C ILE A 246 -23.65 -14.02 -13.29
N GLU A 247 -23.14 -15.17 -12.89
CA GLU A 247 -23.70 -15.99 -11.83
C GLU A 247 -22.63 -16.32 -10.79
N ILE A 248 -22.98 -16.16 -9.51
CA ILE A 248 -22.08 -16.52 -8.42
C ILE A 248 -22.32 -18.00 -8.12
N LEU A 249 -21.31 -18.83 -8.39
CA LEU A 249 -21.37 -20.27 -8.15
C LEU A 249 -20.99 -20.62 -6.72
N GLU A 250 -20.03 -19.88 -6.14
CA GLU A 250 -19.54 -20.17 -4.80
C GLU A 250 -19.13 -18.88 -4.09
N ARG A 251 -19.36 -18.83 -2.77
CA ARG A 251 -18.83 -17.81 -1.87
C ARG A 251 -17.89 -18.44 -0.84
N GLY A 252 -16.75 -17.77 -0.67
CA GLY A 252 -15.78 -18.10 0.38
C GLY A 252 -16.06 -17.38 1.70
N THR A 253 -15.15 -17.56 2.65
CA THR A 253 -15.19 -16.91 3.96
C THR A 253 -15.31 -15.39 3.80
N GLY A 254 -16.20 -14.79 4.59
CA GLY A 254 -16.48 -13.37 4.49
C GLY A 254 -17.45 -13.00 3.36
N GLY A 255 -18.04 -13.98 2.69
CA GLY A 255 -19.04 -13.79 1.64
C GLY A 255 -18.47 -13.38 0.28
N ILE A 256 -17.14 -13.40 0.11
CA ILE A 256 -16.52 -13.06 -1.18
C ILE A 256 -16.92 -14.08 -2.25
N ALA A 257 -17.21 -13.63 -3.46
CA ALA A 257 -17.43 -14.52 -4.59
C ALA A 257 -16.11 -15.22 -4.96
N SER A 258 -16.01 -16.52 -4.66
CA SER A 258 -14.81 -17.33 -4.93
C SER A 258 -14.86 -17.94 -6.33
N GLN A 259 -16.07 -18.23 -6.84
CA GLN A 259 -16.30 -18.70 -8.20
C GLN A 259 -17.46 -17.95 -8.83
N ILE A 260 -17.25 -17.49 -10.05
CA ILE A 260 -18.27 -16.85 -10.88
C ILE A 260 -18.32 -17.50 -12.26
N LEU A 261 -19.52 -17.66 -12.78
CA LEU A 261 -19.76 -18.00 -14.19
C LEU A 261 -20.05 -16.70 -14.95
N VAL A 262 -19.40 -16.57 -16.08
CA VAL A 262 -19.53 -15.40 -16.96
C VAL A 262 -19.81 -15.88 -18.37
#